data_adbb7470dc259378504e72053d544a28
#
_entry.id   adbb7470dc259378504e72053d544a28
#
_cell.length_a   1.000
_cell.length_b   1.000
_cell.length_c   1.000
_cell.angle_alpha   90.00
_cell.angle_beta   90.00
_cell.angle_gamma   90.00
#
_symmetry.space_group_name_H-M   'P 1'
#
loop_
_entity.id
_entity.type
_entity.pdbx_description
1 polymer ?
#
loop_
_entity_poly.entity_id
_entity_poly.type
_entity_poly.pdbx_seq_one_letter_code
_entity_poly.pdbx_strand_id
1 'polypeptide(L)'
;MKTTFHPKTSTITACVSGLALWAGLASGGAAEEVSCKVELDRKVLPADRPQTAVIKISLDAPEAPAREERPPVNLSVVLDRSGSMSGAKLEKAKEAAIEALRRLNGRDRFSLVIYDHNVETLVPAQSAANSEWIEGRIRGIGAGGNTALFGGVSQGAAEIRK
;
A
#
# COMPACT_ATOMS: atom_id res chain seq x y z
N MET A 1 -19.51 48.58 -37.09
CA MET A 1 -18.10 48.80 -37.35
C MET A 1 -17.47 47.40 -37.55
N LYS A 2 -17.29 47.05 -38.87
CA LYS A 2 -16.79 45.70 -39.27
C LYS A 2 -15.29 45.84 -39.50
N THR A 3 -14.47 45.12 -38.75
CA THR A 3 -13.02 45.09 -38.93
C THR A 3 -12.66 43.79 -39.65
N THR A 4 -12.21 43.89 -40.87
CA THR A 4 -11.76 42.83 -41.72
C THR A 4 -10.26 42.58 -41.46
N PHE A 5 -9.90 41.35 -41.07
CA PHE A 5 -8.50 40.96 -40.85
C PHE A 5 -8.02 40.19 -42.10
N HIS A 6 -6.93 40.72 -42.74
CA HIS A 6 -6.29 40.07 -43.86
C HIS A 6 -5.09 39.23 -43.36
N PRO A 7 -4.89 38.02 -43.82
CA PRO A 7 -3.69 37.26 -43.49
C PRO A 7 -2.57 37.63 -44.49
N LYS A 8 -1.42 38.01 -43.97
CA LYS A 8 -0.17 38.13 -44.76
C LYS A 8 0.49 36.75 -44.86
N THR A 9 0.51 36.22 -46.07
CA THR A 9 1.36 35.10 -46.48
C THR A 9 2.82 35.59 -46.59
N SER A 10 3.70 34.98 -45.81
CA SER A 10 5.15 35.13 -45.98
C SER A 10 5.77 33.80 -46.34
N THR A 11 6.17 33.70 -47.61
CA THR A 11 6.92 32.57 -48.19
C THR A 11 8.39 32.76 -47.79
N ILE A 12 8.96 31.79 -47.09
CA ILE A 12 10.40 31.67 -46.89
C ILE A 12 10.91 30.44 -47.55
N THR A 13 11.74 30.70 -48.55
CA THR A 13 12.43 29.74 -49.41
C THR A 13 13.53 29.00 -48.65
N ALA A 14 13.67 27.73 -49.02
CA ALA A 14 14.62 26.78 -48.48
C ALA A 14 16.08 27.16 -48.61
N CYS A 15 16.87 26.85 -47.62
CA CYS A 15 18.29 26.50 -47.81
C CYS A 15 18.55 25.12 -47.17
N VAL A 16 18.82 24.18 -48.06
CA VAL A 16 19.32 22.86 -47.73
C VAL A 16 20.82 23.00 -47.42
N SER A 17 21.24 22.63 -46.25
CA SER A 17 22.64 22.30 -45.97
C SER A 17 22.64 21.20 -44.91
N GLY A 18 23.15 20.05 -45.34
CA GLY A 18 23.20 18.85 -44.52
C GLY A 18 24.10 18.99 -43.31
N LEU A 19 23.70 18.36 -42.26
CA LEU A 19 24.59 17.89 -41.20
C LEU A 19 24.04 16.58 -40.61
N ALA A 20 25.00 15.70 -40.40
CA ALA A 20 24.90 14.28 -40.15
C ALA A 20 23.98 13.89 -39.00
N LEU A 21 23.36 12.71 -39.19
CA LEU A 21 22.73 11.86 -38.18
C LEU A 21 23.59 11.74 -36.91
N TRP A 22 22.99 12.09 -35.79
CA TRP A 22 23.20 11.38 -34.52
C TRP A 22 21.84 10.91 -34.02
N ALA A 23 21.51 9.69 -34.45
CA ALA A 23 20.39 8.96 -33.86
C ALA A 23 20.80 8.50 -32.47
N GLY A 24 20.65 9.37 -31.50
CA GLY A 24 20.59 8.98 -30.11
C GLY A 24 19.27 8.24 -29.89
N LEU A 25 19.32 6.92 -29.75
CA LEU A 25 18.20 6.15 -29.20
C LEU A 25 17.96 6.60 -27.76
N ALA A 26 17.17 7.64 -27.59
CA ALA A 26 16.46 7.85 -26.36
C ALA A 26 15.34 6.80 -26.33
N SER A 27 15.63 5.65 -25.72
CA SER A 27 14.58 4.75 -25.23
C SER A 27 13.85 5.45 -24.08
N GLY A 28 12.98 6.38 -24.46
CA GLY A 28 11.99 6.93 -23.56
C GLY A 28 11.03 5.79 -23.22
N GLY A 29 11.20 5.17 -22.07
CA GLY A 29 10.16 4.35 -21.51
C GLY A 29 8.93 5.24 -21.39
N ALA A 30 7.88 4.94 -22.15
CA ALA A 30 6.59 5.58 -21.99
C ALA A 30 6.17 5.34 -20.55
N ALA A 31 6.12 6.39 -19.74
CA ALA A 31 5.47 6.31 -18.44
C ALA A 31 4.02 5.96 -18.73
N GLU A 32 3.61 4.74 -18.39
CA GLU A 32 2.22 4.31 -18.48
C GLU A 32 1.38 5.26 -17.64
N GLU A 33 0.46 5.97 -18.29
CA GLU A 33 -0.32 7.03 -17.69
C GLU A 33 -1.55 6.46 -16.99
N VAL A 34 -1.87 6.96 -15.78
CA VAL A 34 -3.11 6.63 -15.08
C VAL A 34 -4.27 7.26 -15.84
N SER A 35 -5.20 6.45 -16.34
CA SER A 35 -6.39 6.96 -17.02
C SER A 35 -7.52 7.21 -16.00
N CYS A 36 -8.23 8.32 -16.21
CA CYS A 36 -9.39 8.69 -15.40
C CYS A 36 -10.61 8.82 -16.31
N LYS A 37 -11.63 7.99 -16.06
CA LYS A 37 -12.90 8.01 -16.78
C LYS A 37 -14.03 8.43 -15.85
N VAL A 38 -14.76 9.47 -16.24
CA VAL A 38 -15.92 9.96 -15.50
C VAL A 38 -17.18 9.70 -16.32
N GLU A 39 -18.12 8.99 -15.74
CA GLU A 39 -19.40 8.63 -16.37
C GLU A 39 -20.57 9.05 -15.48
N LEU A 40 -21.64 9.57 -16.10
CA LEU A 40 -22.92 9.83 -15.44
C LEU A 40 -23.87 8.68 -15.74
N ASP A 41 -24.69 8.30 -14.77
CA ASP A 41 -25.76 7.30 -14.94
C ASP A 41 -26.81 7.71 -15.99
N ARG A 42 -26.88 9.01 -16.30
CA ARG A 42 -27.85 9.60 -17.23
C ARG A 42 -27.17 10.61 -18.16
N LYS A 43 -27.46 10.51 -19.45
CA LYS A 43 -26.95 11.48 -20.44
C LYS A 43 -27.71 12.81 -20.47
N VAL A 44 -28.96 12.84 -19.93
CA VAL A 44 -29.82 14.01 -19.91
C VAL A 44 -30.45 14.12 -18.54
N LEU A 45 -30.36 15.29 -17.95
CA LEU A 45 -31.02 15.64 -16.69
C LEU A 45 -32.13 16.69 -16.99
N PRO A 46 -33.40 16.46 -16.61
CA PRO A 46 -34.41 17.50 -16.67
C PRO A 46 -34.04 18.70 -15.80
N ALA A 47 -34.25 19.91 -16.31
CA ALA A 47 -33.84 21.14 -15.65
C ALA A 47 -34.92 21.72 -14.69
N ASP A 48 -36.11 21.12 -14.68
CA ASP A 48 -37.33 21.68 -14.05
C ASP A 48 -37.57 21.16 -12.62
N ARG A 49 -36.76 20.22 -12.14
CA ARG A 49 -36.92 19.62 -10.79
C ARG A 49 -35.61 19.12 -10.21
N PRO A 50 -35.47 19.10 -8.88
CA PRO A 50 -34.32 18.50 -8.21
C PRO A 50 -34.19 17.03 -8.57
N GLN A 51 -32.96 16.57 -8.90
CA GLN A 51 -32.66 15.19 -9.24
C GLN A 51 -31.35 14.71 -8.59
N THR A 52 -31.30 13.42 -8.33
CA THR A 52 -30.07 12.76 -7.93
C THR A 52 -29.41 12.14 -9.17
N ALA A 53 -28.16 12.49 -9.42
CA ALA A 53 -27.32 11.84 -10.42
C ALA A 53 -26.18 11.06 -9.73
N VAL A 54 -25.85 9.90 -10.28
CA VAL A 54 -24.70 9.12 -9.82
C VAL A 54 -23.53 9.35 -10.77
N ILE A 55 -22.41 9.75 -10.23
CA ILE A 55 -21.16 9.92 -10.97
C ILE A 55 -20.29 8.71 -10.66
N LYS A 56 -19.90 7.95 -11.68
CA LYS A 56 -18.90 6.88 -11.59
C LYS A 56 -17.57 7.43 -12.05
N ILE A 57 -16.59 7.37 -11.17
CA ILE A 57 -15.19 7.71 -11.49
C ILE A 57 -14.41 6.41 -11.50
N SER A 58 -13.85 6.05 -12.66
CA SER A 58 -12.98 4.89 -12.83
C SER A 58 -11.55 5.38 -13.02
N LEU A 59 -10.64 4.81 -12.25
CA LEU A 59 -9.20 5.06 -12.38
C LEU A 59 -8.55 3.75 -12.80
N ASP A 60 -7.96 3.73 -13.99
CA ASP A 60 -7.18 2.60 -14.49
C ASP A 60 -5.71 2.99 -14.41
N ALA A 61 -4.98 2.31 -13.54
CA ALA A 61 -3.54 2.46 -13.39
C ALA A 61 -2.82 1.34 -14.15
N PRO A 62 -1.67 1.63 -14.78
CA PRO A 62 -0.84 0.59 -15.36
C PRO A 62 -0.35 -0.37 -14.28
N GLU A 63 -0.01 -1.59 -14.70
CA GLU A 63 0.65 -2.53 -13.79
C GLU A 63 1.95 -1.91 -13.28
N ALA A 64 2.10 -1.86 -11.96
CA ALA A 64 3.35 -1.42 -11.38
C ALA A 64 4.49 -2.33 -11.89
N PRO A 65 5.62 -1.76 -12.36
CA PRO A 65 6.74 -2.59 -12.80
C PRO A 65 7.07 -3.57 -11.68
N ALA A 66 7.15 -4.86 -12.01
CA ALA A 66 7.51 -5.90 -11.08
C ALA A 66 8.87 -5.54 -10.46
N ARG A 67 8.89 -5.14 -9.19
CA ARG A 67 10.13 -4.96 -8.48
C ARG A 67 10.73 -6.36 -8.28
N GLU A 68 11.89 -6.59 -8.84
CA GLU A 68 12.62 -7.85 -8.65
C GLU A 68 12.82 -8.17 -7.15
N GLU A 69 12.87 -7.14 -6.33
CA GLU A 69 12.97 -7.27 -4.87
C GLU A 69 12.08 -6.26 -4.15
N ARG A 70 11.21 -6.74 -3.27
CA ARG A 70 10.48 -5.85 -2.37
C ARG A 70 11.40 -5.30 -1.27
N PRO A 71 11.18 -4.06 -0.80
CA PRO A 71 11.90 -3.53 0.36
C PRO A 71 11.67 -4.42 1.60
N PRO A 72 12.65 -4.50 2.51
CA PRO A 72 12.47 -5.17 3.80
C PRO A 72 11.31 -4.56 4.59
N VAL A 73 10.56 -5.41 5.27
CA VAL A 73 9.43 -5.03 6.14
C VAL A 73 9.84 -5.19 7.60
N ASN A 74 9.45 -4.24 8.45
CA ASN A 74 9.51 -4.39 9.90
C ASN A 74 8.07 -4.53 10.41
N LEU A 75 7.70 -5.73 10.84
CA LEU A 75 6.34 -6.07 11.30
C LEU A 75 6.33 -6.27 12.81
N SER A 76 5.51 -5.49 13.51
CA SER A 76 5.21 -5.72 14.92
C SER A 76 3.77 -6.18 15.07
N VAL A 77 3.56 -7.39 15.55
CA VAL A 77 2.24 -7.93 15.87
C VAL A 77 1.94 -7.66 17.35
N VAL A 78 0.75 -7.13 17.61
CA VAL A 78 0.25 -6.89 18.98
C VAL A 78 -0.96 -7.78 19.18
N LEU A 79 -0.86 -8.76 20.05
CA LEU A 79 -1.86 -9.81 20.25
C LEU A 79 -2.52 -9.70 21.61
N ASP A 80 -3.85 -9.56 21.61
CA ASP A 80 -4.67 -9.65 22.81
C ASP A 80 -4.76 -11.09 23.27
N ARG A 81 -4.34 -11.36 24.52
CA ARG A 81 -4.53 -12.64 25.19
C ARG A 81 -5.44 -12.56 26.40
N SER A 82 -6.24 -11.49 26.53
CA SER A 82 -7.17 -11.32 27.64
C SER A 82 -8.14 -12.50 27.80
N GLY A 83 -8.78 -12.61 28.96
CA GLY A 83 -9.66 -13.75 29.25
C GLY A 83 -10.81 -13.93 28.25
N SER A 84 -11.30 -12.85 27.62
CA SER A 84 -12.32 -12.87 26.56
C SER A 84 -11.85 -13.49 25.25
N MET A 85 -10.53 -13.65 25.09
CA MET A 85 -9.90 -14.31 23.94
C MET A 85 -9.78 -15.84 24.12
N SER A 86 -10.13 -16.39 25.28
CA SER A 86 -9.99 -17.83 25.57
C SER A 86 -10.63 -18.70 24.50
N GLY A 87 -10.02 -19.88 24.27
CA GLY A 87 -10.50 -20.89 23.32
C GLY A 87 -10.23 -20.53 21.87
N ALA A 88 -11.20 -20.77 21.00
CA ALA A 88 -11.04 -20.67 19.56
C ALA A 88 -10.57 -19.29 19.08
N LYS A 89 -10.91 -18.20 19.77
CA LYS A 89 -10.49 -16.84 19.39
C LYS A 89 -8.98 -16.68 19.46
N LEU A 90 -8.39 -17.11 20.58
CA LEU A 90 -6.94 -17.01 20.77
C LEU A 90 -6.19 -17.92 19.78
N GLU A 91 -6.71 -19.14 19.54
CA GLU A 91 -6.09 -20.04 18.57
C GLU A 91 -6.10 -19.42 17.16
N LYS A 92 -7.21 -18.81 16.74
CA LYS A 92 -7.27 -18.09 15.46
C LYS A 92 -6.33 -16.89 15.38
N ALA A 93 -6.16 -16.14 16.47
CA ALA A 93 -5.22 -15.05 16.53
C ALA A 93 -3.76 -15.54 16.41
N LYS A 94 -3.43 -16.65 17.06
CA LYS A 94 -2.12 -17.32 16.94
C LYS A 94 -1.86 -17.82 15.53
N GLU A 95 -2.84 -18.48 14.90
CA GLU A 95 -2.76 -18.91 13.51
C GLU A 95 -2.50 -17.73 12.56
N ALA A 96 -3.22 -16.62 12.74
CA ALA A 96 -3.03 -15.41 11.94
C ALA A 96 -1.63 -14.79 12.10
N ALA A 97 -1.11 -14.77 13.33
CA ALA A 97 0.25 -14.27 13.61
C ALA A 97 1.33 -15.15 12.95
N ILE A 98 1.16 -16.47 12.99
CA ILE A 98 2.04 -17.44 12.34
C ILE A 98 1.98 -17.28 10.82
N GLU A 99 0.79 -17.11 10.26
CA GLU A 99 0.63 -16.91 8.82
C GLU A 99 1.27 -15.60 8.36
N ALA A 100 1.16 -14.53 9.14
CA ALA A 100 1.84 -13.27 8.87
C ALA A 100 3.38 -13.44 8.89
N LEU A 101 3.91 -14.16 9.87
CA LEU A 101 5.34 -14.49 9.96
C LEU A 101 5.84 -15.25 8.72
N ARG A 102 5.08 -16.26 8.26
CA ARG A 102 5.44 -17.11 7.10
C ARG A 102 5.52 -16.36 5.78
N ARG A 103 4.88 -15.20 5.68
CA ARG A 103 4.97 -14.30 4.52
C ARG A 103 6.21 -13.42 4.52
N LEU A 104 6.95 -13.41 5.62
CA LEU A 104 8.20 -12.67 5.74
C LEU A 104 9.38 -13.52 5.25
N ASN A 105 10.46 -12.86 4.88
CA ASN A 105 11.72 -13.49 4.51
C ASN A 105 12.85 -13.07 5.48
N GLY A 106 14.05 -13.63 5.32
CA GLY A 106 15.17 -13.39 6.24
C GLY A 106 15.67 -11.93 6.30
N ARG A 107 15.29 -11.08 5.32
CA ARG A 107 15.61 -9.63 5.34
C ARG A 107 14.60 -8.82 6.14
N ASP A 108 13.43 -9.41 6.42
CA ASP A 108 12.39 -8.76 7.20
C ASP A 108 12.64 -8.89 8.69
N ARG A 109 12.07 -7.99 9.45
CA ARG A 109 12.08 -8.02 10.91
C ARG A 109 10.67 -8.33 11.41
N PHE A 110 10.63 -9.10 12.49
CA PHE A 110 9.40 -9.47 13.18
C PHE A 110 9.53 -9.21 14.67
N SER A 111 8.47 -8.73 15.29
CA SER A 111 8.30 -8.65 16.73
C SER A 111 6.90 -9.02 17.13
N LEU A 112 6.73 -9.52 18.35
CA LEU A 112 5.43 -9.87 18.92
C LEU A 112 5.32 -9.35 20.33
N VAL A 113 4.32 -8.51 20.54
CA VAL A 113 3.89 -8.04 21.85
C VAL A 113 2.58 -8.73 22.21
N ILE A 114 2.49 -9.28 23.38
CA ILE A 114 1.24 -9.82 23.92
C ILE A 114 0.76 -8.98 25.09
N TYR A 115 -0.53 -8.84 25.22
CA TYR A 115 -1.09 -8.09 26.36
C TYR A 115 -2.36 -8.74 26.92
N ASP A 116 -2.47 -8.63 28.22
CA ASP A 116 -3.67 -8.81 29.02
C ASP A 116 -3.75 -7.64 30.00
N HIS A 117 -3.73 -7.84 31.32
CA HIS A 117 -3.50 -6.77 32.32
C HIS A 117 -2.02 -6.34 32.36
N ASN A 118 -1.12 -7.14 31.84
CA ASN A 118 0.28 -6.86 31.63
C ASN A 118 0.60 -6.73 30.14
N VAL A 119 1.71 -6.07 29.84
CA VAL A 119 2.25 -5.97 28.46
C VAL A 119 3.61 -6.64 28.46
N GLU A 120 3.80 -7.58 27.54
CA GLU A 120 5.02 -8.36 27.41
C GLU A 120 5.50 -8.37 25.96
N THR A 121 6.77 -8.06 25.74
CA THR A 121 7.43 -8.30 24.43
C THR A 121 7.86 -9.77 24.38
N LEU A 122 7.00 -10.63 23.86
CA LEU A 122 7.25 -12.07 23.78
C LEU A 122 8.37 -12.39 22.77
N VAL A 123 8.40 -11.69 21.66
CA VAL A 123 9.44 -11.76 20.63
C VAL A 123 9.98 -10.35 20.38
N PRO A 124 11.19 -10.02 20.84
CA PRO A 124 11.84 -8.74 20.51
C PRO A 124 12.09 -8.62 19.00
N ALA A 125 12.16 -7.38 18.48
CA ALA A 125 12.40 -7.12 17.07
C ALA A 125 13.68 -7.79 16.56
N GLN A 126 13.53 -8.81 15.71
CA GLN A 126 14.62 -9.64 15.19
C GLN A 126 14.35 -10.08 13.74
N SER A 127 15.32 -10.72 13.10
CA SER A 127 15.13 -11.27 11.75
C SER A 127 14.04 -12.35 11.74
N ALA A 128 13.16 -12.29 10.74
CA ALA A 128 12.13 -13.30 10.51
C ALA A 128 12.72 -14.68 10.08
N ALA A 129 14.05 -14.77 9.82
CA ALA A 129 14.70 -16.04 9.53
C ALA A 129 14.58 -17.06 10.67
N ASN A 130 14.40 -16.60 11.92
CA ASN A 130 14.20 -17.46 13.10
C ASN A 130 12.75 -17.94 13.23
N SER A 131 12.05 -18.18 12.10
CA SER A 131 10.61 -18.45 12.06
C SER A 131 10.17 -19.61 12.96
N GLU A 132 10.92 -20.70 12.99
CA GLU A 132 10.62 -21.89 13.78
C GLU A 132 10.58 -21.62 15.28
N TRP A 133 11.58 -20.89 15.79
CA TRP A 133 11.62 -20.47 17.18
C TRP A 133 10.47 -19.49 17.49
N ILE A 134 10.21 -18.53 16.60
CA ILE A 134 9.12 -17.55 16.76
C ILE A 134 7.75 -18.26 16.79
N GLU A 135 7.50 -19.21 15.87
CA GLU A 135 6.26 -20.02 15.86
C GLU A 135 6.10 -20.78 17.18
N GLY A 136 7.17 -21.36 17.70
CA GLY A 136 7.15 -22.03 19.00
C GLY A 136 6.70 -21.11 20.14
N ARG A 137 7.20 -19.84 20.15
CA ARG A 137 6.76 -18.83 21.12
C ARG A 137 5.30 -18.46 20.96
N ILE A 138 4.82 -18.29 19.72
CA ILE A 138 3.41 -17.96 19.43
C ILE A 138 2.48 -19.08 19.90
N ARG A 139 2.82 -20.35 19.61
CA ARG A 139 2.00 -21.51 20.00
C ARG A 139 1.85 -21.64 21.52
N GLY A 140 2.88 -21.24 22.28
CA GLY A 140 2.88 -21.25 23.74
C GLY A 140 2.02 -20.17 24.43
N ILE A 141 1.41 -19.25 23.67
CA ILE A 141 0.58 -18.17 24.26
C ILE A 141 -0.69 -18.78 24.87
N GLY A 142 -0.92 -18.52 26.16
CA GLY A 142 -2.14 -18.85 26.88
C GLY A 142 -2.98 -17.61 27.15
N ALA A 143 -4.31 -17.79 27.30
CA ALA A 143 -5.21 -16.70 27.69
C ALA A 143 -5.04 -16.33 29.17
N GLY A 144 -5.23 -15.05 29.49
CA GLY A 144 -5.15 -14.55 30.88
C GLY A 144 -5.81 -13.18 31.04
N GLY A 145 -5.88 -12.68 32.21
CA GLY A 145 -6.12 -11.31 32.66
C GLY A 145 -7.16 -10.41 31.97
N ASN A 146 -7.06 -9.14 32.32
CA ASN A 146 -7.85 -8.04 31.74
C ASN A 146 -7.18 -7.51 30.46
N THR A 147 -7.55 -6.28 29.98
CA THR A 147 -7.14 -5.77 28.67
C THR A 147 -6.43 -4.44 28.78
N ALA A 148 -5.10 -4.41 28.64
CA ALA A 148 -4.28 -3.19 28.61
C ALA A 148 -3.92 -2.79 27.17
N LEU A 149 -4.93 -2.54 26.33
CA LEU A 149 -4.79 -2.29 24.88
C LEU A 149 -3.78 -1.17 24.56
N PHE A 150 -3.90 -0.02 25.22
CA PHE A 150 -3.02 1.13 24.96
C PHE A 150 -1.55 0.79 25.20
N GLY A 151 -1.26 0.08 26.29
CA GLY A 151 0.10 -0.37 26.60
C GLY A 151 0.64 -1.33 25.55
N GLY A 152 -0.18 -2.28 25.09
CA GLY A 152 0.18 -3.23 24.04
C GLY A 152 0.55 -2.54 22.73
N VAL A 153 -0.31 -1.63 22.25
CA VAL A 153 -0.06 -0.87 21.02
C VAL A 153 1.18 0.02 21.14
N SER A 154 1.36 0.71 22.27
CA SER A 154 2.53 1.57 22.51
C SER A 154 3.83 0.77 22.50
N GLN A 155 3.85 -0.41 23.10
CA GLN A 155 5.00 -1.30 23.09
C GLN A 155 5.29 -1.85 21.69
N GLY A 156 4.25 -2.24 20.94
CA GLY A 156 4.42 -2.66 19.53
C GLY A 156 5.03 -1.56 18.66
N ALA A 157 4.57 -0.31 18.82
CA ALA A 157 5.15 0.83 18.14
C ALA A 157 6.61 1.09 18.53
N ALA A 158 7.00 0.79 19.78
CA ALA A 158 8.39 0.88 20.22
C ALA A 158 9.27 -0.19 19.55
N GLU A 159 8.75 -1.41 19.35
CA GLU A 159 9.48 -2.49 18.67
C GLU A 159 9.79 -2.15 17.20
N ILE A 160 8.87 -1.47 16.48
CA ILE A 160 9.09 -1.07 15.08
C ILE A 160 10.25 -0.07 14.93
N ARG A 161 10.56 0.70 15.98
CA ARG A 161 11.62 1.72 15.94
C ARG A 161 13.03 1.17 16.19
N LYS A 162 13.14 -0.11 16.51
CA LYS A 162 14.42 -0.80 16.72
C LYS A 162 14.95 -1.36 15.40
#